data_07b1abaec3f73f3ded602a8ffd80b712
#
_entry.id   07b1abaec3f73f3ded602a8ffd80b712
#
_cell.length_a   1.000
_cell.length_b   1.000
_cell.length_c   1.000
_cell.angle_alpha   90.00
_cell.angle_beta   90.00
_cell.angle_gamma   90.00
#
_symmetry.space_group_name_H-M   'P 1'
#
loop_
_entity.id
_entity.type
_entity.pdbx_description
1 polymer ?
#
loop_
_entity_poly.entity_id
_entity_poly.type
_entity_poly.pdbx_seq_one_letter_code
_entity_poly.pdbx_strand_id
1 'polypeptide(L)'
;MKAETERRSGTRIVTRVPTRVRTQQGTDLQAQTRDVSANGVFLYTNSKMEKGTDVELVLILPPELTSGERCWVCCQATIVRVEDGPEFGIAAQIRRMDILPEVTV
;
A
#
# COMPACT_ATOMS: atom_id res chain seq x y z
N MET A 1 -23.11 16.83 -3.14
CA MET A 1 -23.05 15.82 -3.28
C MET A 1 -21.87 15.24 -3.26
N LYS A 2 -21.40 14.66 -2.86
CA LYS A 2 -20.40 14.04 -2.70
C LYS A 2 -19.90 13.50 -3.88
N ALA A 3 -20.32 13.74 -4.82
CA ALA A 3 -19.92 13.14 -6.02
C ALA A 3 -18.53 13.42 -6.43
N GLU A 4 -17.97 14.51 -6.03
CA GLU A 4 -16.66 14.75 -6.37
C GLU A 4 -15.73 13.82 -5.78
N THR A 5 -15.97 13.43 -4.58
CA THR A 5 -15.11 12.48 -3.90
C THR A 5 -15.08 11.20 -4.64
N GLU A 6 -16.20 10.80 -5.15
CA GLU A 6 -16.22 9.56 -5.82
C GLU A 6 -15.54 9.58 -7.12
N ARG A 7 -15.47 10.70 -7.76
CA ARG A 7 -14.76 10.76 -8.99
C ARG A 7 -13.29 10.67 -8.85
N ARG A 8 -12.78 10.72 -7.62
CA ARG A 8 -11.41 10.66 -7.41
C ARG A 8 -10.93 9.30 -7.32
N SER A 9 -11.31 8.39 -8.03
CA SER A 9 -10.66 7.10 -8.04
C SER A 9 -10.68 6.39 -6.76
N GLY A 10 -11.78 6.29 -6.21
CA GLY A 10 -11.91 5.48 -5.02
C GLY A 10 -11.66 6.24 -3.75
N THR A 11 -12.05 5.64 -2.69
CA THR A 11 -11.97 6.19 -1.36
C THR A 11 -10.62 5.87 -0.77
N ARG A 12 -10.01 6.85 -0.12
CA ARG A 12 -8.79 6.63 0.58
C ARG A 12 -9.12 6.21 1.99
N ILE A 13 -8.58 5.10 2.42
CA ILE A 13 -8.81 4.58 3.75
C ILE A 13 -7.58 4.88 4.58
N VAL A 14 -7.76 5.65 5.65
CA VAL A 14 -6.67 5.99 6.55
C VAL A 14 -6.57 4.88 7.57
N THR A 15 -5.56 4.06 7.44
CA THR A 15 -5.40 2.93 8.33
C THR A 15 -3.95 2.48 8.31
N ARG A 16 -3.48 2.00 9.45
CA ARG A 16 -2.14 1.48 9.56
C ARG A 16 -2.18 -0.02 9.38
N VAL A 17 -1.72 -0.46 8.24
CA VAL A 17 -1.67 -1.88 7.92
C VAL A 17 -0.21 -2.27 7.73
N PRO A 18 0.26 -3.32 8.41
CA PRO A 18 1.62 -3.79 8.18
C PRO A 18 1.79 -4.21 6.74
N THR A 19 2.90 -3.80 6.15
CA THR A 19 3.14 -4.00 4.73
C THR A 19 4.56 -4.49 4.55
N ARG A 20 4.73 -5.44 3.65
CA ARG A 20 6.06 -5.86 3.25
C ARG A 20 6.35 -5.25 1.90
N VAL A 21 7.51 -4.63 1.77
CA VAL A 21 7.93 -4.00 0.53
C VAL A 21 9.11 -4.79 -0.02
N ARG A 22 8.99 -5.26 -1.24
CA ARG A 22 10.08 -6.00 -1.86
C ARG A 22 10.54 -5.26 -3.10
N THR A 23 11.84 -5.01 -3.19
CA THR A 23 12.41 -4.37 -4.36
C THR A 23 12.84 -5.41 -5.37
N GLN A 24 13.19 -4.96 -6.57
CA GLN A 24 13.64 -5.88 -7.60
C GLN A 24 14.97 -6.50 -7.25
N GLN A 25 15.77 -5.85 -6.42
CA GLN A 25 17.02 -6.42 -6.00
C GLN A 25 16.84 -7.47 -4.91
N GLY A 26 15.62 -7.73 -4.52
CA GLY A 26 15.35 -8.75 -3.52
C GLY A 26 15.41 -8.26 -2.10
N THR A 27 15.50 -6.95 -1.89
CA THR A 27 15.50 -6.41 -0.54
C THR A 27 14.08 -6.41 -0.01
N ASP A 28 13.89 -6.93 1.19
CA ASP A 28 12.62 -6.90 1.88
C ASP A 28 12.67 -5.88 2.98
N LEU A 29 11.68 -5.00 3.02
CA LEU A 29 11.56 -3.99 4.05
C LEU A 29 10.19 -4.10 4.67
N GLN A 30 10.09 -3.69 5.93
CA GLN A 30 8.81 -3.61 6.58
C GLN A 30 8.36 -2.18 6.62
N ALA A 31 7.07 -1.97 6.41
CA ALA A 31 6.49 -0.65 6.37
C ALA A 31 5.10 -0.71 6.98
N GLN A 32 4.50 0.44 7.18
CA GLN A 32 3.12 0.54 7.61
C GLN A 32 2.44 1.56 6.74
N THR A 33 1.19 1.31 6.41
CA THR A 33 0.45 2.27 5.60
C THR A 33 0.04 3.47 6.43
N ARG A 34 -0.11 4.60 5.78
CA ARG A 34 -0.84 5.73 6.33
C ARG A 34 -2.25 5.73 5.74
N ASP A 35 -2.35 5.50 4.46
CA ASP A 35 -3.64 5.40 3.80
C ASP A 35 -3.49 4.56 2.53
N VAL A 36 -4.60 4.00 2.09
CA VAL A 36 -4.64 3.07 0.97
C VAL A 36 -5.84 3.43 0.11
N SER A 37 -5.67 3.36 -1.20
CA SER A 37 -6.78 3.48 -2.14
C SER A 37 -6.54 2.50 -3.29
N ALA A 38 -7.47 2.43 -4.21
CA ALA A 38 -7.33 1.51 -5.34
C ALA A 38 -6.16 1.88 -6.23
N ASN A 39 -5.76 3.14 -6.26
CA ASN A 39 -4.72 3.59 -7.17
C ASN A 39 -3.41 3.91 -6.51
N GLY A 40 -3.36 3.95 -5.20
CA GLY A 40 -2.13 4.34 -4.55
C GLY A 40 -2.14 4.00 -3.08
N VAL A 41 -0.95 4.04 -2.51
CA VAL A 41 -0.78 3.77 -1.09
C VAL A 41 0.32 4.69 -0.59
N PHE A 42 0.14 5.20 0.63
CA PHE A 42 1.18 5.97 1.29
C PHE A 42 1.70 5.15 2.46
N LEU A 43 3.02 4.98 2.52
CA LEU A 43 3.66 4.11 3.49
C LEU A 43 4.67 4.88 4.31
N TYR A 44 4.89 4.42 5.53
CA TYR A 44 6.03 4.86 6.34
C TYR A 44 7.01 3.71 6.47
N THR A 45 8.29 4.00 6.28
CA THR A 45 9.32 2.99 6.38
C THR A 45 10.58 3.61 7.00
N ASN A 46 11.44 2.77 7.53
CA ASN A 46 12.69 3.23 8.12
C ASN A 46 13.81 3.35 7.09
N SER A 47 13.60 2.90 5.88
CA SER A 47 14.64 2.92 4.87
C SER A 47 14.25 3.84 3.75
N LYS A 48 15.18 4.67 3.31
CA LYS A 48 14.91 5.58 2.23
C LYS A 48 14.88 4.82 0.92
N MET A 49 13.92 5.15 0.09
CA MET A 49 13.79 4.57 -1.24
C MET A 49 13.75 5.69 -2.25
N GLU A 50 14.00 5.36 -3.50
CA GLU A 50 14.11 6.38 -4.52
C GLU A 50 12.87 6.42 -5.39
N LYS A 51 12.51 7.63 -5.78
CA LYS A 51 11.42 7.85 -6.71
C LYS A 51 11.71 7.10 -8.00
N GLY A 52 10.71 6.49 -8.55
CA GLY A 52 10.84 5.71 -9.79
C GLY A 52 11.13 4.25 -9.56
N THR A 53 11.33 3.84 -8.32
CA THR A 53 11.62 2.44 -8.03
C THR A 53 10.35 1.62 -8.13
N ASP A 54 10.44 0.48 -8.80
CA ASP A 54 9.33 -0.47 -8.84
C ASP A 54 9.43 -1.40 -7.65
N VAL A 55 8.32 -1.61 -6.98
CA VAL A 55 8.29 -2.44 -5.78
C VAL A 55 7.07 -3.33 -5.81
N GLU A 56 7.15 -4.41 -5.06
CA GLU A 56 6.01 -5.25 -4.79
C GLU A 56 5.60 -5.04 -3.34
N LEU A 57 4.32 -4.81 -3.11
CA LEU A 57 3.80 -4.58 -1.78
C LEU A 57 2.87 -5.72 -1.42
N VAL A 58 3.01 -6.21 -0.20
CA VAL A 58 2.11 -7.25 0.31
C VAL A 58 1.49 -6.69 1.58
N LEU A 59 0.17 -6.50 1.55
CA LEU A 59 -0.56 -5.98 2.68
C LEU A 59 -1.55 -7.03 3.17
N ILE A 60 -1.76 -7.08 4.47
CA ILE A 60 -2.77 -7.95 5.03
C ILE A 60 -3.88 -7.05 5.54
N LEU A 61 -5.01 -7.06 4.85
CA LEU A 61 -6.12 -6.21 5.23
C LEU A 61 -6.92 -6.89 6.33
N PRO A 62 -7.22 -6.15 7.40
CA PRO A 62 -8.00 -6.72 8.49
C PRO A 62 -9.45 -6.93 8.07
N PRO A 63 -10.17 -7.80 8.77
CA PRO A 63 -11.56 -8.09 8.40
C PRO A 63 -12.46 -6.86 8.38
N GLU A 64 -12.12 -5.85 9.16
CA GLU A 64 -12.94 -4.65 9.19
C GLU A 64 -12.99 -3.95 7.86
N LEU A 65 -11.97 -4.14 7.03
CA LEU A 65 -11.91 -3.47 5.73
C LEU A 65 -12.40 -4.36 4.60
N THR A 66 -12.73 -5.61 4.88
CA THR A 66 -13.03 -6.58 3.83
C THR A 66 -14.30 -7.36 4.10
N SER A 67 -15.22 -6.80 4.85
CA SER A 67 -16.51 -7.45 5.12
C SER A 67 -16.37 -8.77 5.87
N GLY A 68 -15.41 -8.81 6.78
CA GLY A 68 -15.30 -9.95 7.67
C GLY A 68 -14.30 -11.01 7.28
N GLU A 69 -13.58 -10.79 6.18
CA GLU A 69 -12.56 -11.74 5.76
C GLU A 69 -11.21 -11.11 5.77
N ARG A 70 -10.21 -11.88 6.16
CA ARG A 70 -8.84 -11.40 6.10
C ARG A 70 -8.31 -11.67 4.70
N CYS A 71 -7.77 -10.66 4.06
CA CYS A 71 -7.31 -10.77 2.69
C CYS A 71 -5.88 -10.32 2.58
N TRP A 72 -5.13 -11.00 1.70
CA TRP A 72 -3.80 -10.57 1.31
C TRP A 72 -3.96 -9.75 0.05
N VAL A 73 -3.28 -8.61 0.00
CA VAL A 73 -3.30 -7.78 -1.20
C VAL A 73 -1.88 -7.67 -1.69
N CYS A 74 -1.66 -8.12 -2.92
CA CYS A 74 -0.36 -8.04 -3.55
C CYS A 74 -0.43 -6.98 -4.62
N CYS A 75 0.43 -5.97 -4.53
CA CYS A 75 0.42 -4.86 -5.46
C CYS A 75 1.75 -4.74 -6.13
N GLN A 76 1.73 -4.45 -7.43
CA GLN A 76 2.91 -3.98 -8.11
C GLN A 76 2.77 -2.48 -8.25
N ALA A 77 3.76 -1.75 -7.77
CA ALA A 77 3.64 -0.31 -7.65
C ALA A 77 4.96 0.36 -8.00
N THR A 78 4.88 1.65 -8.28
CA THR A 78 6.05 2.47 -8.56
C THR A 78 6.05 3.62 -7.57
N ILE A 79 7.21 3.89 -6.97
CA ILE A 79 7.36 4.97 -6.02
C ILE A 79 7.35 6.28 -6.79
N VAL A 80 6.40 7.15 -6.47
CA VAL A 80 6.23 8.41 -7.18
C VAL A 80 6.62 9.62 -6.33
N ARG A 81 6.75 9.45 -5.02
CA ARG A 81 7.15 10.56 -4.15
C ARG A 81 7.78 10.01 -2.88
N VAL A 82 8.79 10.68 -2.38
CA VAL A 82 9.44 10.32 -1.14
C VAL A 82 9.51 11.56 -0.28
N GLU A 83 9.11 11.45 0.98
CA GLU A 83 9.15 12.56 1.92
C GLU A 83 10.07 12.19 3.07
N ASP A 84 10.93 13.12 3.45
CA ASP A 84 11.83 12.92 4.57
C ASP A 84 11.12 13.28 5.87
N GLY A 85 11.51 12.64 6.94
CA GLY A 85 10.92 12.90 8.24
C GLY A 85 11.49 11.92 9.24
N PRO A 86 10.90 11.83 10.43
CA PRO A 86 11.35 10.82 11.39
C PRO A 86 11.28 9.42 10.82
N GLU A 87 10.28 9.17 9.99
CA GLU A 87 10.22 8.00 9.14
C GLU A 87 10.09 8.52 7.73
N PHE A 88 10.57 7.74 6.76
CA PHE A 88 10.43 8.14 5.38
C PHE A 88 9.02 7.85 4.92
N GLY A 89 8.38 8.84 4.31
CA GLY A 89 7.07 8.68 3.72
C GLY A 89 7.22 8.38 2.25
N ILE A 90 6.51 7.36 1.78
CA ILE A 90 6.60 6.92 0.41
C ILE A 90 5.23 6.84 -0.20
N ALA A 91 5.02 7.58 -1.27
CA ALA A 91 3.79 7.46 -2.03
C ALA A 91 4.07 6.56 -3.22
N ALA A 92 3.30 5.51 -3.36
CA ALA A 92 3.45 4.57 -4.45
C ALA A 92 2.17 4.50 -5.25
N GLN A 93 2.32 4.51 -6.57
CA GLN A 93 1.20 4.37 -7.47
C GLN A 93 1.05 2.91 -7.81
N ILE A 94 -0.14 2.36 -7.60
CA ILE A 94 -0.41 0.96 -7.83
C ILE A 94 -0.69 0.75 -9.31
N ARG A 95 0.07 -0.15 -9.92
CA ARG A 95 -0.12 -0.50 -11.32
C ARG A 95 -0.92 -1.78 -11.46
N ARG A 96 -0.84 -2.66 -10.48
CA ARG A 96 -1.56 -3.91 -10.52
C ARG A 96 -1.84 -4.35 -9.10
N MET A 97 -3.02 -4.86 -8.84
CA MET A 97 -3.42 -5.32 -7.54
C MET A 97 -4.13 -6.65 -7.65
N ASP A 98 -3.72 -7.60 -6.85
CA ASP A 98 -4.38 -8.89 -6.75
C ASP A 98 -4.80 -9.09 -5.30
N ILE A 99 -6.05 -9.42 -5.09
CA ILE A 99 -6.59 -9.62 -3.76
C ILE A 99 -6.87 -11.10 -3.60
N LEU A 100 -6.25 -11.69 -2.59
CA LEU A 100 -6.36 -13.12 -2.36
C LEU A 100 -6.91 -13.34 -0.96
N PRO A 101 -7.96 -14.12 -0.82
CA PRO A 101 -8.45 -14.44 0.51
C PRO A 101 -7.43 -15.30 1.22
N GLU A 102 -7.38 -15.15 2.53
CA GLU A 102 -6.48 -15.98 3.31
C GLU A 102 -7.06 -17.37 3.42
N VAL A 103 -6.26 -18.36 3.08
CA VAL A 103 -6.70 -19.74 3.15
C VAL A 103 -6.31 -20.30 4.49
N THR A 104 -7.31 -20.78 5.22
CA THR A 104 -7.07 -21.43 6.50
C THR A 104 -7.09 -22.93 6.28
N VAL A 105 -6.04 -23.55 6.69
CA VAL A 105 -5.93 -25.00 6.50
C VAL A 105 -6.24 -25.71 7.78
#